data_da484dcb60e3770a647e1730ff65475c
#
_entry.id   da484dcb60e3770a647e1730ff65475c
#
_cell.length_a   1.000
_cell.length_b   1.000
_cell.length_c   1.000
_cell.angle_alpha   90.00
_cell.angle_beta   90.00
_cell.angle_gamma   90.00
#
_symmetry.space_group_name_H-M   'P 1'
#
loop_
_entity.id
_entity.type
_entity.pdbx_description
1 polymer ?
#
loop_
_entity_poly.entity_id
_entity_poly.type
_entity_poly.pdbx_seq_one_letter_code
_entity_poly.pdbx_strand_id
1 'polypeptide(L)'
;MDNQKAAETIESGEKGSSGEDSFKNLSGFKIKALYGPEDISHLNPETDLGLPGEYPFTRGIHETMYRQRPWTIRQLGSLDSPSRANERIRQLLEMGATGISLCLDMPTIMGKDSDDPLAEGEVGSCGGVAIDTIEDMRHLLKGIPIDEISINFVSNSQSSVILAMFVAVAEERG
;
A
#
# COMPACT_ATOMS: atom_id res chain seq x y z
N MET A 1 -31.85 -23.80 35.37
CA MET A 1 -30.85 -22.84 35.81
C MET A 1 -30.67 -21.86 34.68
N ASP A 2 -31.10 -20.78 34.63
CA ASP A 2 -32.03 -19.80 35.09
C ASP A 2 -32.00 -18.67 34.08
N ASN A 3 -32.97 -18.74 33.12
CA ASN A 3 -33.15 -17.66 32.12
C ASN A 3 -33.73 -16.38 32.76
N GLN A 4 -34.13 -16.43 34.03
CA GLN A 4 -34.65 -15.28 34.76
C GLN A 4 -33.54 -14.33 35.25
N LYS A 5 -32.36 -14.82 35.51
CA LYS A 5 -31.24 -13.96 35.96
C LYS A 5 -30.62 -13.11 34.87
N ALA A 6 -30.76 -13.50 33.60
CA ALA A 6 -30.30 -12.72 32.47
C ALA A 6 -31.22 -11.54 32.11
N ALA A 7 -32.50 -11.67 32.41
CA ALA A 7 -33.48 -10.62 32.14
C ALA A 7 -33.43 -9.50 33.18
N GLU A 8 -33.15 -9.82 34.44
CA GLU A 8 -33.04 -8.81 35.51
C GLU A 8 -31.80 -7.92 35.42
N THR A 9 -30.75 -8.36 34.70
CA THR A 9 -29.54 -7.55 34.51
C THR A 9 -29.71 -6.50 33.41
N ILE A 10 -30.73 -6.62 32.58
CA ILE A 10 -31.02 -5.66 31.49
C ILE A 10 -31.92 -4.50 31.97
N GLU A 11 -32.74 -4.70 33.01
CA GLU A 11 -33.61 -3.66 33.55
C GLU A 11 -32.98 -2.73 34.59
N SER A 12 -31.82 -3.05 35.15
CA SER A 12 -31.10 -2.19 36.09
C SER A 12 -30.03 -1.32 35.44
N GLY A 13 -30.11 -1.05 34.15
CA GLY A 13 -29.36 0.01 33.51
C GLY A 13 -29.76 1.35 34.14
N GLU A 14 -29.02 1.77 35.14
CA GLU A 14 -29.11 3.09 35.72
C GLU A 14 -29.22 4.11 34.56
N LYS A 15 -30.27 4.90 34.54
CA LYS A 15 -30.35 6.14 33.81
C LYS A 15 -29.25 7.06 34.35
N GLY A 16 -28.02 6.80 33.91
CA GLY A 16 -26.91 7.69 34.13
C GLY A 16 -27.24 9.05 33.57
N SER A 17 -27.14 10.03 34.40
CA SER A 17 -27.28 11.44 34.09
C SER A 17 -26.64 11.77 32.75
N SER A 18 -27.33 12.53 31.92
CA SER A 18 -26.96 13.12 30.64
C SER A 18 -25.63 13.86 30.69
N GLY A 19 -24.55 13.12 30.68
CA GLY A 19 -23.20 13.67 30.42
C GLY A 19 -22.96 13.69 28.91
N GLU A 20 -23.48 14.67 28.22
CA GLU A 20 -23.19 14.93 26.79
C GLU A 20 -21.69 15.12 26.50
N ASP A 21 -20.85 15.09 27.53
CA ASP A 21 -19.42 15.43 27.44
C ASP A 21 -18.45 14.23 27.42
N SER A 22 -18.93 12.98 27.46
CA SER A 22 -18.07 11.84 27.79
C SER A 22 -17.45 11.11 26.60
N PHE A 23 -18.04 11.23 25.39
CA PHE A 23 -17.53 10.49 24.24
C PHE A 23 -16.74 11.36 23.31
N LYS A 24 -15.39 11.12 23.30
CA LYS A 24 -14.46 11.77 22.38
C LYS A 24 -13.68 10.68 21.63
N ASN A 25 -13.34 10.96 20.38
CA ASN A 25 -12.40 10.12 19.66
C ASN A 25 -10.95 10.40 20.13
N LEU A 26 -9.99 9.63 19.64
CA LEU A 26 -8.58 9.79 19.99
C LEU A 26 -8.00 11.17 19.61
N SER A 27 -8.62 11.87 18.68
CA SER A 27 -8.25 13.25 18.29
C SER A 27 -8.95 14.32 19.12
N GLY A 28 -9.74 13.94 20.13
CA GLY A 28 -10.42 14.85 21.07
C GLY A 28 -11.75 15.42 20.56
N PHE A 29 -12.24 15.02 19.39
CA PHE A 29 -13.55 15.46 18.89
C PHE A 29 -14.68 14.78 19.65
N LYS A 30 -15.69 15.55 20.03
CA LYS A 30 -16.91 15.03 20.62
C LYS A 30 -17.68 14.19 19.61
N ILE A 31 -18.15 13.02 20.04
CA ILE A 31 -18.97 12.11 19.22
C ILE A 31 -20.38 12.10 19.82
N LYS A 32 -21.38 12.38 19.02
CA LYS A 32 -22.79 12.26 19.41
C LYS A 32 -23.20 10.79 19.48
N ALA A 33 -24.20 10.49 20.33
CA ALA A 33 -24.78 9.17 20.37
C ALA A 33 -25.57 8.83 19.09
N LEU A 34 -26.11 9.85 18.42
CA LEU A 34 -26.84 9.76 17.17
C LEU A 34 -26.55 10.96 16.29
N TYR A 35 -26.39 10.72 15.00
CA TYR A 35 -26.31 11.76 13.97
C TYR A 35 -27.55 11.69 13.09
N GLY A 36 -28.16 12.85 12.82
CA GLY A 36 -29.34 13.00 11.99
C GLY A 36 -29.12 13.94 10.80
N PRO A 37 -30.14 14.15 9.97
CA PRO A 37 -30.07 15.07 8.82
C PRO A 37 -29.65 16.50 9.22
N GLU A 38 -29.98 16.94 10.42
CA GLU A 38 -29.64 18.24 10.97
C GLU A 38 -28.11 18.44 11.10
N ASP A 39 -27.36 17.38 11.35
CA ASP A 39 -25.90 17.42 11.50
C ASP A 39 -25.18 17.75 10.20
N ILE A 40 -25.82 17.46 9.09
CA ILE A 40 -25.28 17.72 7.73
C ILE A 40 -26.07 18.82 7.00
N SER A 41 -27.01 19.51 7.67
CA SER A 41 -27.85 20.55 7.06
C SER A 41 -27.06 21.74 6.49
N HIS A 42 -25.83 21.96 6.96
CA HIS A 42 -24.91 22.97 6.49
C HIS A 42 -24.12 22.58 5.23
N LEU A 43 -24.15 21.29 4.85
CA LEU A 43 -23.43 20.78 3.68
C LEU A 43 -24.27 20.97 2.42
N ASN A 44 -23.63 21.47 1.38
CA ASN A 44 -24.16 21.46 0.02
C ASN A 44 -23.54 20.27 -0.74
N PRO A 45 -24.34 19.27 -1.14
CA PRO A 45 -23.80 18.08 -1.82
C PRO A 45 -23.04 18.40 -3.11
N GLU A 46 -23.41 19.45 -3.84
CA GLU A 46 -22.76 19.78 -5.11
C GLU A 46 -21.40 20.44 -4.90
N THR A 47 -21.28 21.36 -3.93
CA THR A 47 -20.04 22.10 -3.68
C THR A 47 -19.11 21.40 -2.70
N ASP A 48 -19.67 20.76 -1.66
CA ASP A 48 -18.88 20.21 -0.55
C ASP A 48 -18.52 18.74 -0.77
N LEU A 49 -19.35 18.00 -1.51
CA LEU A 49 -19.09 16.59 -1.82
C LEU A 49 -18.64 16.38 -3.27
N GLY A 50 -19.20 17.10 -4.22
CA GLY A 50 -18.94 16.93 -5.64
C GLY A 50 -19.40 15.59 -6.20
N LEU A 51 -19.07 15.31 -7.46
CA LEU A 51 -19.33 14.03 -8.10
C LEU A 51 -18.19 13.04 -7.85
N PRO A 52 -18.47 11.72 -7.88
CA PRO A 52 -17.40 10.72 -7.84
C PRO A 52 -16.41 10.92 -8.98
N GLY A 53 -15.10 10.90 -8.68
CA GLY A 53 -14.04 11.10 -9.66
C GLY A 53 -13.71 12.56 -9.97
N GLU A 54 -14.43 13.51 -9.36
CA GLU A 54 -14.21 14.95 -9.53
C GLU A 54 -13.76 15.60 -8.22
N TYR A 55 -13.08 16.74 -8.35
CA TYR A 55 -12.71 17.55 -7.18
C TYR A 55 -13.98 17.95 -6.39
N PRO A 56 -13.96 17.88 -5.08
CA PRO A 56 -12.87 17.62 -4.13
C PRO A 56 -12.54 16.15 -3.83
N PHE A 57 -12.98 15.20 -4.64
CA PHE A 57 -12.70 13.76 -4.54
C PHE A 57 -13.20 13.08 -3.25
N THR A 58 -14.19 13.64 -2.58
CA THR A 58 -14.75 13.12 -1.34
C THR A 58 -15.41 11.74 -1.51
N ARG A 59 -15.84 11.44 -2.74
CA ARG A 59 -16.47 10.17 -3.12
C ARG A 59 -15.53 9.21 -3.85
N GLY A 60 -14.22 9.50 -3.82
CA GLY A 60 -13.19 8.70 -4.46
C GLY A 60 -12.66 9.32 -5.75
N ILE A 61 -11.48 8.86 -6.16
CA ILE A 61 -10.70 9.41 -7.28
C ILE A 61 -11.17 8.95 -8.66
N HIS A 62 -12.05 7.96 -8.72
CA HIS A 62 -12.62 7.44 -9.97
C HIS A 62 -14.14 7.41 -9.88
N GLU A 63 -14.83 7.68 -10.98
CA GLU A 63 -16.30 7.70 -11.05
C GLU A 63 -16.96 6.42 -10.51
N THR A 64 -16.45 5.28 -10.90
CA THR A 64 -16.97 3.96 -10.50
C THR A 64 -16.03 3.19 -9.58
N MET A 65 -14.94 3.82 -9.10
CA MET A 65 -13.94 3.23 -8.22
C MET A 65 -13.48 1.85 -8.72
N TYR A 66 -13.60 0.82 -7.89
CA TYR A 66 -13.11 -0.53 -8.18
C TYR A 66 -13.97 -1.32 -9.18
N ARG A 67 -15.10 -0.78 -9.62
CA ARG A 67 -15.92 -1.44 -10.65
C ARG A 67 -15.35 -1.28 -12.03
N GLN A 68 -14.74 -0.11 -12.31
CA GLN A 68 -14.07 0.16 -13.58
C GLN A 68 -12.64 -0.35 -13.56
N ARG A 69 -11.91 -0.11 -12.46
CA ARG A 69 -10.53 -0.53 -12.28
C ARG A 69 -10.37 -1.21 -10.93
N PRO A 70 -10.22 -2.54 -10.90
CA PRO A 70 -9.92 -3.26 -9.66
C PRO A 70 -8.64 -2.74 -8.99
N TRP A 71 -8.53 -2.93 -7.69
CA TRP A 71 -7.29 -2.62 -6.97
C TRP A 71 -6.12 -3.44 -7.47
N THR A 72 -4.93 -2.88 -7.38
CA THR A 72 -3.69 -3.60 -7.73
C THR A 72 -3.42 -4.71 -6.72
N ILE A 73 -3.25 -5.93 -7.21
CA ILE A 73 -2.72 -7.05 -6.42
C ILE A 73 -1.22 -7.00 -6.55
N ARG A 74 -0.53 -6.70 -5.44
CA ARG A 74 0.91 -6.50 -5.41
C ARG A 74 1.53 -7.35 -4.31
N GLN A 75 2.50 -8.18 -4.69
CA GLN A 75 3.25 -9.02 -3.78
C GLN A 75 4.75 -8.71 -3.89
N LEU A 76 5.50 -9.07 -2.85
CA LEU A 76 6.95 -9.00 -2.88
C LEU A 76 7.50 -10.06 -3.84
N GLY A 77 8.25 -9.58 -4.84
CA GLY A 77 8.89 -10.42 -5.86
C GLY A 77 10.40 -10.57 -5.68
N SER A 78 10.96 -9.97 -4.64
CA SER A 78 12.40 -9.95 -4.40
C SER A 78 12.91 -11.31 -3.92
N LEU A 79 13.98 -11.77 -4.50
CA LEU A 79 14.76 -12.92 -4.07
C LEU A 79 16.22 -12.66 -4.45
N ASP A 80 17.12 -13.04 -3.63
CA ASP A 80 18.58 -12.97 -3.65
C ASP A 80 19.25 -12.32 -4.90
N SER A 81 19.06 -12.87 -6.07
CA SER A 81 19.65 -12.39 -7.31
C SER A 81 18.61 -11.86 -8.30
N PRO A 82 19.00 -10.96 -9.22
CA PRO A 82 18.11 -10.40 -10.24
C PRO A 82 17.37 -11.46 -11.08
N SER A 83 18.06 -12.52 -11.44
CA SER A 83 17.47 -13.62 -12.24
C SER A 83 16.42 -14.39 -11.46
N ARG A 84 16.69 -14.76 -10.20
CA ARG A 84 15.70 -15.45 -9.35
C ARG A 84 14.52 -14.55 -8.99
N ALA A 85 14.76 -13.28 -8.75
CA ALA A 85 13.70 -12.30 -8.56
C ALA A 85 12.82 -12.20 -9.83
N ASN A 86 13.42 -12.18 -11.03
CA ASN A 86 12.70 -12.19 -12.29
C ASN A 86 11.78 -13.41 -12.41
N GLU A 87 12.30 -14.62 -12.15
CA GLU A 87 11.51 -15.86 -12.17
C GLU A 87 10.31 -15.76 -11.22
N ARG A 88 10.55 -15.27 -9.99
CA ARG A 88 9.50 -15.10 -8.99
C ARG A 88 8.45 -14.09 -9.43
N ILE A 89 8.85 -12.95 -9.98
CA ILE A 89 7.94 -11.94 -10.50
C ILE A 89 7.04 -12.52 -11.58
N ARG A 90 7.61 -13.24 -12.53
CA ARG A 90 6.84 -13.87 -13.61
C ARG A 90 5.81 -14.85 -13.08
N GLN A 91 6.17 -15.69 -12.11
CA GLN A 91 5.22 -16.58 -11.43
C GLN A 91 4.09 -15.80 -10.75
N LEU A 92 4.39 -14.69 -10.08
CA LEU A 92 3.37 -13.86 -9.43
C LEU A 92 2.40 -13.25 -10.46
N LEU A 93 2.91 -12.78 -11.58
CA LEU A 93 2.09 -12.25 -12.68
C LEU A 93 1.20 -13.34 -13.30
N GLU A 94 1.73 -14.55 -13.51
CA GLU A 94 0.96 -15.72 -13.96
C GLU A 94 -0.15 -16.11 -12.98
N MET A 95 0.07 -15.89 -11.68
CA MET A 95 -0.91 -16.11 -10.61
C MET A 95 -1.93 -14.97 -10.49
N GLY A 96 -1.86 -13.93 -11.33
CA GLY A 96 -2.82 -12.84 -11.37
C GLY A 96 -2.42 -11.59 -10.59
N ALA A 97 -1.16 -11.43 -10.20
CA ALA A 97 -0.68 -10.15 -9.69
C ALA A 97 -0.72 -9.09 -10.80
N THR A 98 -1.14 -7.88 -10.44
CA THR A 98 -1.24 -6.74 -11.37
C THR A 98 -0.23 -5.64 -11.04
N GLY A 99 0.68 -5.94 -10.16
CA GLY A 99 1.81 -5.11 -9.78
C GLY A 99 2.82 -5.89 -8.97
N ILE A 100 4.02 -5.36 -8.86
CA ILE A 100 5.12 -5.96 -8.09
C ILE A 100 5.71 -4.96 -7.12
N SER A 101 6.21 -5.48 -6.01
CA SER A 101 7.00 -4.73 -5.05
C SER A 101 8.35 -5.42 -4.90
N LEU A 102 9.40 -4.65 -5.04
CA LEU A 102 10.79 -5.10 -5.00
C LEU A 102 11.48 -4.50 -3.78
N CYS A 103 11.92 -5.34 -2.86
CA CYS A 103 12.85 -4.95 -1.82
C CYS A 103 14.28 -5.15 -2.34
N LEU A 104 15.14 -4.19 -2.08
CA LEU A 104 16.56 -4.32 -2.32
C LEU A 104 17.22 -4.98 -1.10
N ASP A 105 18.35 -5.63 -1.30
CA ASP A 105 19.11 -6.17 -0.18
C ASP A 105 19.80 -5.06 0.62
N MET A 106 20.35 -5.40 1.77
CA MET A 106 20.96 -4.41 2.66
C MET A 106 22.17 -3.70 2.05
N PRO A 107 23.11 -4.37 1.35
CA PRO A 107 24.18 -3.67 0.67
C PRO A 107 23.66 -2.64 -0.32
N THR A 108 22.77 -3.01 -1.23
CA THR A 108 22.17 -2.08 -2.20
C THR A 108 21.46 -0.91 -1.51
N ILE A 109 20.68 -1.15 -0.44
CA ILE A 109 20.01 -0.09 0.34
C ILE A 109 21.01 0.88 0.95
N MET A 110 22.17 0.40 1.34
CA MET A 110 23.26 1.21 1.93
C MET A 110 24.19 1.85 0.90
N GLY A 111 23.95 1.63 -0.39
CA GLY A 111 24.78 2.14 -1.48
C GLY A 111 26.12 1.43 -1.56
N LYS A 112 26.12 0.14 -1.33
CA LYS A 112 27.27 -0.75 -1.44
C LYS A 112 27.05 -1.71 -2.59
N ASP A 113 28.11 -1.95 -3.35
CA ASP A 113 28.11 -3.01 -4.35
C ASP A 113 28.34 -4.38 -3.67
N SER A 114 27.96 -5.44 -4.32
CA SER A 114 28.01 -6.79 -3.76
C SER A 114 29.46 -7.27 -3.48
N ASP A 115 30.47 -6.64 -4.07
CA ASP A 115 31.89 -6.92 -3.85
C ASP A 115 32.54 -6.05 -2.75
N ASP A 116 31.78 -5.13 -2.13
CA ASP A 116 32.26 -4.38 -0.97
C ASP A 116 32.50 -5.35 0.20
N PRO A 117 33.66 -5.28 0.89
CA PRO A 117 33.92 -6.14 2.04
C PRO A 117 32.87 -6.09 3.16
N LEU A 118 32.13 -4.96 3.27
CA LEU A 118 31.05 -4.81 4.24
C LEU A 118 29.75 -5.51 3.79
N ALA A 119 29.65 -5.96 2.55
CA ALA A 119 28.52 -6.67 2.02
C ALA A 119 28.63 -8.21 2.22
N GLU A 120 29.77 -8.70 2.72
CA GLU A 120 30.00 -10.13 2.91
C GLU A 120 28.91 -10.76 3.80
N GLY A 121 28.25 -11.79 3.28
CA GLY A 121 27.15 -12.51 3.96
C GLY A 121 25.79 -11.82 3.93
N GLU A 122 25.70 -10.59 3.38
CA GLU A 122 24.44 -9.82 3.32
C GLU A 122 23.87 -9.70 1.90
N VAL A 123 24.64 -10.06 0.88
CA VAL A 123 24.22 -9.98 -0.52
C VAL A 123 23.04 -10.91 -0.78
N GLY A 124 21.93 -10.36 -1.28
CA GLY A 124 20.70 -11.10 -1.55
C GLY A 124 19.99 -11.65 -0.30
N SER A 125 20.45 -11.26 0.89
CA SER A 125 19.91 -11.73 2.16
C SER A 125 18.54 -11.07 2.49
N CYS A 126 17.85 -11.60 3.50
CA CYS A 126 16.61 -11.02 4.04
C CYS A 126 15.48 -10.84 3.01
N GLY A 127 15.50 -11.58 1.89
CA GLY A 127 14.49 -11.49 0.84
C GLY A 127 14.59 -10.24 -0.04
N GLY A 128 15.74 -9.56 -0.04
CA GLY A 128 16.06 -8.48 -0.93
C GLY A 128 16.78 -8.95 -2.19
N VAL A 129 16.79 -8.13 -3.24
CA VAL A 129 17.54 -8.36 -4.47
C VAL A 129 18.73 -7.41 -4.54
N ALA A 130 19.91 -7.96 -4.85
CA ALA A 130 21.12 -7.20 -5.11
C ALA A 130 21.04 -6.53 -6.50
N ILE A 131 21.26 -5.22 -6.56
CA ILE A 131 21.30 -4.45 -7.81
C ILE A 131 22.52 -3.53 -7.76
N ASP A 132 23.58 -3.95 -8.39
CA ASP A 132 24.84 -3.21 -8.43
C ASP A 132 24.96 -2.39 -9.73
N THR A 133 24.45 -2.95 -10.83
CA THR A 133 24.63 -2.41 -12.17
C THR A 133 23.34 -2.38 -12.98
N ILE A 134 23.38 -1.66 -14.11
CA ILE A 134 22.29 -1.67 -15.08
C ILE A 134 22.01 -3.06 -15.67
N GLU A 135 23.04 -3.94 -15.71
CA GLU A 135 22.85 -5.33 -16.17
C GLU A 135 21.96 -6.10 -15.20
N ASP A 136 22.08 -5.88 -13.91
CA ASP A 136 21.20 -6.47 -12.90
C ASP A 136 19.76 -6.03 -13.09
N MET A 137 19.56 -4.73 -13.37
CA MET A 137 18.23 -4.19 -13.67
C MET A 137 17.67 -4.80 -14.98
N ARG A 138 18.48 -4.99 -16.01
CA ARG A 138 18.07 -5.69 -17.25
C ARG A 138 17.65 -7.12 -16.99
N HIS A 139 18.44 -7.86 -16.20
CA HIS A 139 18.10 -9.24 -15.81
C HIS A 139 16.82 -9.30 -14.98
N LEU A 140 16.70 -8.43 -13.99
CA LEU A 140 15.52 -8.35 -13.12
C LEU A 140 14.23 -8.12 -13.92
N LEU A 141 14.27 -7.23 -14.90
CA LEU A 141 13.07 -6.83 -15.65
C LEU A 141 12.83 -7.64 -16.94
N LYS A 142 13.73 -8.56 -17.30
CA LYS A 142 13.65 -9.32 -18.55
C LYS A 142 12.30 -10.00 -18.77
N GLY A 143 11.59 -9.61 -19.86
CA GLY A 143 10.29 -10.20 -20.22
C GLY A 143 9.14 -9.84 -19.28
N ILE A 144 9.32 -8.87 -18.41
CA ILE A 144 8.25 -8.32 -17.57
C ILE A 144 7.59 -7.15 -18.32
N PRO A 145 6.25 -7.11 -18.43
CA PRO A 145 5.53 -6.05 -19.13
C PRO A 145 5.46 -4.79 -18.24
N ILE A 146 6.56 -4.03 -18.20
CA ILE A 146 6.72 -2.89 -17.30
C ILE A 146 5.78 -1.71 -17.62
N ASP A 147 5.23 -1.67 -18.80
CA ASP A 147 4.23 -0.70 -19.30
C ASP A 147 2.80 -1.06 -18.89
N GLU A 148 2.53 -2.32 -18.56
CA GLU A 148 1.18 -2.80 -18.22
C GLU A 148 0.95 -2.91 -16.70
N ILE A 149 2.02 -2.99 -15.90
CA ILE A 149 1.93 -3.23 -14.45
C ILE A 149 2.50 -2.07 -13.64
N SER A 150 2.09 -1.97 -12.39
CA SER A 150 2.73 -1.03 -11.47
C SER A 150 3.91 -1.67 -10.74
N ILE A 151 5.04 -0.95 -10.71
CA ILE A 151 6.27 -1.40 -10.06
C ILE A 151 6.57 -0.45 -8.90
N ASN A 152 6.93 -1.02 -7.75
CA ASN A 152 7.38 -0.31 -6.59
C ASN A 152 8.74 -0.85 -6.13
N PHE A 153 9.70 0.03 -5.95
CA PHE A 153 10.97 -0.30 -5.31
C PHE A 153 10.95 0.20 -3.87
N VAL A 154 11.18 -0.70 -2.93
CA VAL A 154 11.41 -0.35 -1.53
C VAL A 154 12.89 0.02 -1.42
N SER A 155 13.17 1.31 -1.43
CA SER A 155 14.51 1.86 -1.50
C SER A 155 14.61 3.12 -0.63
N ASN A 156 15.83 3.51 -0.28
CA ASN A 156 16.12 4.67 0.55
C ASN A 156 16.96 5.71 -0.23
N SER A 157 18.15 6.02 0.23
CA SER A 157 19.03 7.07 -0.34
C SER A 157 19.43 6.80 -1.80
N GLN A 158 19.48 5.53 -2.23
CA GLN A 158 19.83 5.11 -3.60
C GLN A 158 18.65 5.16 -4.57
N SER A 159 17.47 5.57 -4.13
CA SER A 159 16.27 5.60 -4.99
C SER A 159 16.50 6.31 -6.32
N SER A 160 17.32 7.36 -6.35
CA SER A 160 17.63 8.08 -7.58
C SER A 160 18.45 7.24 -8.56
N VAL A 161 19.39 6.43 -8.07
CA VAL A 161 20.23 5.54 -8.90
C VAL A 161 19.38 4.39 -9.45
N ILE A 162 18.60 3.74 -8.58
CA ILE A 162 17.66 2.67 -8.97
C ILE A 162 16.65 3.17 -10.00
N LEU A 163 16.10 4.36 -9.80
CA LEU A 163 15.19 4.98 -10.75
C LEU A 163 15.88 5.26 -12.09
N ALA A 164 17.10 5.78 -12.07
CA ALA A 164 17.85 6.04 -13.30
C ALA A 164 18.12 4.75 -14.09
N MET A 165 18.52 3.66 -13.42
CA MET A 165 18.69 2.35 -14.05
C MET A 165 17.35 1.83 -14.63
N PHE A 166 16.26 1.97 -13.88
CA PHE A 166 14.93 1.56 -14.34
C PHE A 166 14.50 2.33 -15.59
N VAL A 167 14.65 3.67 -15.58
CA VAL A 167 14.33 4.52 -16.74
C VAL A 167 15.17 4.14 -17.93
N ALA A 168 16.49 3.96 -17.76
CA ALA A 168 17.38 3.57 -18.86
C ALA A 168 16.97 2.23 -19.50
N VAL A 169 16.62 1.22 -18.67
CA VAL A 169 16.12 -0.06 -19.18
C VAL A 169 14.75 0.08 -19.87
N ALA A 170 13.88 0.97 -19.37
CA ALA A 170 12.60 1.24 -20.01
C ALA A 170 12.79 1.92 -21.40
N GLU A 171 13.67 2.90 -21.51
CA GLU A 171 14.00 3.58 -22.77
C GLU A 171 14.63 2.63 -23.81
N GLU A 172 15.42 1.66 -23.38
CA GLU A 172 15.98 0.62 -24.28
C GLU A 172 14.92 -0.28 -24.90
N ARG A 173 13.73 -0.35 -24.29
CA ARG A 173 12.64 -1.21 -24.77
C ARG A 173 11.65 -0.49 -25.67
N GLY A 174 11.69 0.82 -25.76
CA GLY A 174 10.84 1.67 -26.58
C GLY A 174 9.58 2.09 -25.85
#